data_22f3721dd44ea7ec7de2d2c320457162
#
_entry.id   22f3721dd44ea7ec7de2d2c320457162
#
_cell.length_a   1.000
_cell.length_b   1.000
_cell.length_c   1.000
_cell.angle_alpha   90.00
_cell.angle_beta   90.00
_cell.angle_gamma   90.00
#
_symmetry.space_group_name_H-M   'P 1'
#
loop_
_entity.id
_entity.type
_entity.pdbx_description
1 polymer ?
#
loop_
_entity_poly.entity_id
_entity_poly.type
_entity_poly.pdbx_seq_one_letter_code
_entity_poly.pdbx_strand_id
1 'polypeptide(L)'
;MPSKLQEWLDIPPGTILQHLPTKSWGSLSEEESYILLHTLVVATGTWALLFLTLRLSILSRVSFDFCNRAVSQVHVVIALALATRALNWSDPLGNFGGRNTLPQVQAMVISLSYFLYDFICCMFDVTFDWANAFHHIFSIAGFAFGLISGRCGEELMACLWLVELSNPFMHAREMLRELDAPKSALTFAVDLAFLISFTIARMVVGPVVTWNTVIGTSPTAVKVGAVAIQAVSTFWFSKILNVIVRMIRQKPKRS
;
A
#
# COMPACT_ATOMS: atom_id res chain seq x y z
N MET A 1 34.80 -8.49 -23.10
CA MET A 1 34.35 -7.94 -21.83
C MET A 1 32.84 -8.15 -21.76
N PRO A 2 32.31 -8.84 -20.74
CA PRO A 2 30.87 -8.88 -20.57
C PRO A 2 30.36 -7.43 -20.51
N SER A 3 29.23 -7.16 -21.13
CA SER A 3 28.62 -5.82 -21.04
C SER A 3 28.33 -5.54 -19.57
N LYS A 4 28.47 -4.29 -19.10
CA LYS A 4 28.12 -3.91 -17.72
C LYS A 4 26.72 -4.41 -17.33
N LEU A 5 25.83 -4.56 -18.30
CA LEU A 5 24.51 -5.14 -18.16
C LEU A 5 24.55 -6.60 -17.66
N GLN A 6 25.53 -7.39 -18.11
CA GLN A 6 25.68 -8.79 -17.72
C GLN A 6 26.10 -8.92 -16.26
N GLU A 7 26.96 -8.00 -15.78
CA GLU A 7 27.39 -7.96 -14.37
C GLU A 7 26.21 -7.67 -13.43
N TRP A 8 25.22 -6.88 -13.89
CA TRP A 8 24.02 -6.57 -13.08
C TRP A 8 23.00 -7.69 -13.03
N LEU A 9 22.90 -8.49 -14.10
CA LEU A 9 22.04 -9.68 -14.13
C LEU A 9 22.54 -10.78 -13.17
N ASP A 10 23.82 -10.76 -12.83
CA ASP A 10 24.45 -11.70 -11.91
C ASP A 10 24.38 -11.26 -10.43
N ILE A 11 23.85 -10.05 -10.15
CA ILE A 11 23.67 -9.57 -8.77
C ILE A 11 22.49 -10.29 -8.12
N PRO A 12 22.67 -10.88 -6.92
CA PRO A 12 21.56 -11.49 -6.19
C PRO A 12 20.43 -10.46 -5.96
N PRO A 13 19.14 -10.81 -6.15
CA PRO A 13 18.02 -9.89 -6.06
C PRO A 13 17.98 -9.06 -4.76
N GLY A 14 18.42 -9.64 -3.62
CA GLY A 14 18.51 -8.94 -2.35
C GLY A 14 19.58 -7.85 -2.28
N THR A 15 20.59 -7.92 -3.14
CA THR A 15 21.68 -6.93 -3.21
C THR A 15 21.31 -5.75 -4.11
N ILE A 16 20.49 -5.96 -5.13
CA ILE A 16 20.03 -4.91 -6.07
C ILE A 16 19.31 -3.78 -5.34
N LEU A 17 18.55 -4.11 -4.29
CA LEU A 17 17.83 -3.11 -3.48
C LEU A 17 18.77 -2.15 -2.73
N GLN A 18 20.04 -2.50 -2.53
CA GLN A 18 21.03 -1.64 -1.88
C GLN A 18 21.61 -0.59 -2.84
N HIS A 19 21.44 -0.78 -4.14
CA HIS A 19 21.95 0.12 -5.19
C HIS A 19 20.86 1.04 -5.77
N LEU A 20 19.65 1.03 -5.18
CA LEU A 20 18.59 1.92 -5.62
C LEU A 20 18.95 3.40 -5.44
N PRO A 21 18.73 4.25 -6.46
CA PRO A 21 19.08 5.66 -6.40
C PRO A 21 18.12 6.45 -5.51
N THR A 22 18.67 7.36 -4.70
CA THR A 22 17.89 8.26 -3.83
C THR A 22 17.74 9.67 -4.42
N LYS A 23 18.36 9.93 -5.58
CA LYS A 23 18.35 11.22 -6.28
C LYS A 23 17.09 11.36 -7.15
N SER A 24 16.85 12.57 -7.64
CA SER A 24 15.81 12.83 -8.62
C SER A 24 16.12 12.18 -9.97
N TRP A 25 15.09 11.75 -10.70
CA TRP A 25 15.22 11.06 -11.99
C TRP A 25 16.12 11.79 -13.00
N GLY A 26 15.98 13.10 -13.13
CA GLY A 26 16.79 13.90 -14.05
C GLY A 26 18.28 13.98 -13.71
N SER A 27 18.70 13.50 -12.53
CA SER A 27 20.11 13.43 -12.10
C SER A 27 20.64 12.01 -12.02
N LEU A 28 19.86 11.00 -12.43
CA LEU A 28 20.31 9.62 -12.48
C LEU A 28 21.22 9.37 -13.68
N SER A 29 22.22 8.51 -13.48
CA SER A 29 22.94 7.92 -14.60
C SER A 29 22.05 6.94 -15.37
N GLU A 30 22.45 6.55 -16.58
CA GLU A 30 21.75 5.49 -17.32
C GLU A 30 21.68 4.19 -16.51
N GLU A 31 22.74 3.86 -15.82
CA GLU A 31 22.86 2.69 -14.96
C GLU A 31 21.87 2.75 -13.76
N GLU A 32 21.83 3.86 -13.02
CA GLU A 32 20.89 4.07 -11.92
C GLU A 32 19.43 4.00 -12.38
N SER A 33 19.14 4.59 -13.56
CA SER A 33 17.80 4.55 -14.17
C SER A 33 17.41 3.11 -14.55
N TYR A 34 18.35 2.36 -15.11
CA TYR A 34 18.15 0.95 -15.45
C TYR A 34 17.87 0.11 -14.20
N ILE A 35 18.67 0.26 -13.13
CA ILE A 35 18.49 -0.46 -11.86
C ILE A 35 17.07 -0.22 -11.31
N LEU A 36 16.64 1.02 -11.28
CA LEU A 36 15.31 1.38 -10.76
C LEU A 36 14.18 0.75 -11.58
N LEU A 37 14.23 0.92 -12.91
CA LEU A 37 13.20 0.39 -13.81
C LEU A 37 13.20 -1.15 -13.82
N HIS A 38 14.37 -1.76 -13.90
CA HIS A 38 14.51 -3.22 -13.86
C HIS A 38 13.93 -3.78 -12.55
N THR A 39 14.26 -3.17 -11.41
CA THR A 39 13.73 -3.60 -10.10
C THR A 39 12.22 -3.48 -10.04
N LEU A 40 11.63 -2.39 -10.55
CA LEU A 40 10.18 -2.22 -10.62
C LEU A 40 9.52 -3.31 -11.48
N VAL A 41 10.05 -3.58 -12.67
CA VAL A 41 9.49 -4.59 -13.58
C VAL A 41 9.58 -5.99 -12.96
N VAL A 42 10.75 -6.36 -12.43
CA VAL A 42 10.96 -7.67 -11.81
C VAL A 42 10.08 -7.85 -10.57
N ALA A 43 10.00 -6.84 -9.71
CA ALA A 43 9.16 -6.90 -8.53
C ALA A 43 7.66 -7.00 -8.89
N THR A 44 7.18 -6.25 -9.90
CA THR A 44 5.80 -6.35 -10.40
C THR A 44 5.52 -7.75 -10.95
N GLY A 45 6.45 -8.30 -11.75
CA GLY A 45 6.36 -9.67 -12.26
C GLY A 45 6.37 -10.72 -11.15
N THR A 46 7.10 -10.48 -10.06
CA THR A 46 7.14 -11.37 -8.88
C THR A 46 5.78 -11.43 -8.18
N TRP A 47 5.09 -10.29 -8.01
CA TRP A 47 3.73 -10.26 -7.46
C TRP A 47 2.74 -11.02 -8.35
N ALA A 48 2.81 -10.82 -9.67
CA ALA A 48 1.97 -11.54 -10.62
C ALA A 48 2.26 -13.06 -10.60
N LEU A 49 3.54 -13.45 -10.50
CA LEU A 49 3.93 -14.85 -10.40
C LEU A 49 3.43 -15.48 -9.10
N LEU A 50 3.52 -14.77 -7.98
CA LEU A 50 2.97 -15.23 -6.69
C LEU A 50 1.46 -15.47 -6.82
N PHE A 51 0.72 -14.52 -7.40
CA PHE A 51 -0.71 -14.68 -7.66
C PHE A 51 -1.00 -15.93 -8.51
N LEU A 52 -0.33 -16.08 -9.64
CA LEU A 52 -0.53 -17.22 -10.55
C LEU A 52 -0.20 -18.55 -9.84
N THR A 53 0.87 -18.58 -9.07
CA THR A 53 1.26 -19.77 -8.29
C THR A 53 0.17 -20.15 -7.29
N LEU A 54 -0.33 -19.18 -6.52
CA LEU A 54 -1.43 -19.42 -5.58
C LEU A 54 -2.70 -19.87 -6.31
N ARG A 55 -3.07 -19.20 -7.40
CA ARG A 55 -4.28 -19.45 -8.17
C ARG A 55 -4.28 -20.83 -8.83
N LEU A 56 -3.15 -21.25 -9.38
CA LEU A 56 -3.03 -22.51 -10.13
C LEU A 56 -2.73 -23.72 -9.25
N SER A 57 -2.26 -23.53 -8.00
CA SER A 57 -1.88 -24.63 -7.10
C SER A 57 -2.77 -24.70 -5.86
N ILE A 58 -2.50 -23.86 -4.87
CA ILE A 58 -3.05 -23.97 -3.51
C ILE A 58 -4.50 -23.48 -3.45
N LEU A 59 -4.80 -22.39 -4.14
CA LEU A 59 -6.07 -21.66 -4.07
C LEU A 59 -6.91 -21.80 -5.34
N SER A 60 -6.80 -22.92 -6.06
CA SER A 60 -7.49 -23.14 -7.32
C SER A 60 -9.03 -23.22 -7.21
N ARG A 61 -9.55 -23.46 -6.01
CA ARG A 61 -10.99 -23.64 -5.73
C ARG A 61 -11.70 -22.41 -5.17
N VAL A 62 -10.96 -21.34 -4.84
CA VAL A 62 -11.52 -20.08 -4.33
C VAL A 62 -11.59 -19.02 -5.43
N SER A 63 -12.21 -17.88 -5.15
CA SER A 63 -12.38 -16.82 -6.15
C SER A 63 -11.05 -16.18 -6.59
N PHE A 64 -11.10 -15.41 -7.67
CA PHE A 64 -10.00 -14.55 -8.11
C PHE A 64 -9.66 -13.53 -7.00
N ASP A 65 -10.69 -12.87 -6.44
CA ASP A 65 -10.54 -11.87 -5.39
C ASP A 65 -9.88 -12.45 -4.13
N PHE A 66 -10.27 -13.66 -3.70
CA PHE A 66 -9.61 -14.34 -2.59
C PHE A 66 -8.12 -14.54 -2.82
N CYS A 67 -7.73 -15.01 -4.01
CA CYS A 67 -6.31 -15.18 -4.35
C CYS A 67 -5.56 -13.85 -4.34
N ASN A 68 -6.18 -12.79 -4.88
CA ASN A 68 -5.59 -11.45 -4.87
C ASN A 68 -5.41 -10.94 -3.43
N ARG A 69 -6.41 -11.11 -2.56
CA ARG A 69 -6.31 -10.75 -1.12
C ARG A 69 -5.23 -11.54 -0.38
N ALA A 70 -4.96 -12.79 -0.77
CA ALA A 70 -3.86 -13.54 -0.20
C ALA A 70 -2.49 -12.94 -0.57
N VAL A 71 -2.31 -12.47 -1.82
CA VAL A 71 -1.12 -11.70 -2.23
C VAL A 71 -1.05 -10.38 -1.48
N SER A 72 -2.18 -9.68 -1.34
CA SER A 72 -2.28 -8.42 -0.58
C SER A 72 -1.85 -8.58 0.86
N GLN A 73 -2.20 -9.70 1.52
CA GLN A 73 -1.73 -10.00 2.89
C GLN A 73 -0.20 -10.10 2.97
N VAL A 74 0.44 -10.73 1.98
CA VAL A 74 1.91 -10.79 1.93
C VAL A 74 2.48 -9.38 1.77
N HIS A 75 1.93 -8.57 0.84
CA HIS A 75 2.37 -7.19 0.65
C HIS A 75 2.23 -6.37 1.93
N VAL A 76 1.09 -6.42 2.61
CA VAL A 76 0.83 -5.63 3.83
C VAL A 76 1.90 -5.89 4.90
N VAL A 77 2.28 -7.15 5.13
CA VAL A 77 3.33 -7.49 6.10
C VAL A 77 4.67 -6.88 5.68
N ILE A 78 5.03 -7.00 4.40
CA ILE A 78 6.27 -6.43 3.86
C ILE A 78 6.23 -4.90 3.92
N ALA A 79 5.13 -4.27 3.50
CA ALA A 79 4.98 -2.82 3.47
C ALA A 79 5.08 -2.21 4.88
N LEU A 80 4.39 -2.80 5.87
CA LEU A 80 4.47 -2.36 7.27
C LEU A 80 5.89 -2.50 7.82
N ALA A 81 6.58 -3.61 7.56
CA ALA A 81 7.95 -3.81 8.01
C ALA A 81 8.90 -2.80 7.37
N LEU A 82 8.80 -2.56 6.06
CA LEU A 82 9.63 -1.60 5.34
C LEU A 82 9.34 -0.15 5.75
N ALA A 83 8.07 0.23 5.85
CA ALA A 83 7.68 1.57 6.30
C ALA A 83 8.12 1.83 7.76
N THR A 84 7.96 0.84 8.65
CA THR A 84 8.44 0.93 10.04
C THR A 84 9.95 1.18 10.12
N ARG A 85 10.72 0.50 9.25
CA ARG A 85 12.18 0.69 9.17
C ARG A 85 12.57 2.04 8.55
N ALA A 86 11.75 2.55 7.64
CA ALA A 86 12.04 3.75 6.85
C ALA A 86 11.62 5.07 7.52
N LEU A 87 10.67 5.02 8.48
CA LEU A 87 10.20 6.17 9.24
C LEU A 87 11.19 6.61 10.30
N ASN A 88 11.34 7.93 10.45
CA ASN A 88 12.04 8.51 11.57
C ASN A 88 11.13 8.63 12.80
N TRP A 89 11.10 7.61 13.65
CA TRP A 89 10.24 7.56 14.83
C TRP A 89 10.54 8.60 15.91
N SER A 90 11.72 9.22 15.89
CA SER A 90 12.06 10.31 16.82
C SER A 90 11.42 11.64 16.39
N ASP A 91 11.17 11.82 15.09
CA ASP A 91 10.51 13.01 14.55
C ASP A 91 9.72 12.62 13.26
N PRO A 92 8.59 11.93 13.42
CA PRO A 92 7.87 11.33 12.28
C PRO A 92 7.14 12.34 11.38
N LEU A 93 7.18 13.62 11.71
CA LEU A 93 6.58 14.70 10.92
C LEU A 93 7.61 15.77 10.49
N GLY A 94 8.87 15.65 10.92
CA GLY A 94 9.85 16.73 10.83
C GLY A 94 10.50 16.93 9.47
N ASN A 95 10.56 15.91 8.61
CA ASN A 95 11.28 15.97 7.33
C ASN A 95 10.35 15.89 6.11
N PHE A 96 9.11 16.35 6.22
CA PHE A 96 8.18 16.36 5.10
C PHE A 96 8.66 17.26 3.96
N GLY A 97 8.61 16.74 2.74
CA GLY A 97 9.20 17.38 1.55
C GLY A 97 10.72 17.22 1.45
N GLY A 98 11.37 16.54 2.38
CA GLY A 98 12.82 16.29 2.40
C GLY A 98 13.27 15.28 1.35
N ARG A 99 14.60 15.07 1.26
CA ARG A 99 15.21 14.07 0.37
C ARG A 99 14.92 12.65 0.85
N ASN A 100 14.75 11.75 -0.10
CA ASN A 100 14.57 10.34 0.20
C ASN A 100 15.82 9.71 0.79
N THR A 101 15.63 8.82 1.76
CA THR A 101 16.64 7.89 2.23
C THR A 101 16.54 6.57 1.47
N LEU A 102 17.60 5.76 1.48
CA LEU A 102 17.59 4.45 0.83
C LEU A 102 16.47 3.52 1.35
N PRO A 103 16.22 3.39 2.67
CA PRO A 103 15.08 2.61 3.16
C PRO A 103 13.72 3.08 2.62
N GLN A 104 13.53 4.39 2.47
CA GLN A 104 12.30 4.95 1.88
C GLN A 104 12.16 4.59 0.40
N VAL A 105 13.25 4.67 -0.38
CA VAL A 105 13.23 4.27 -1.80
C VAL A 105 12.94 2.76 -1.93
N GLN A 106 13.55 1.92 -1.10
CA GLN A 106 13.27 0.47 -1.08
C GLN A 106 11.78 0.18 -0.83
N ALA A 107 11.20 0.82 0.18
CA ALA A 107 9.79 0.68 0.49
C ALA A 107 8.88 1.18 -0.65
N MET A 108 9.22 2.34 -1.25
CA MET A 108 8.47 2.90 -2.39
C MET A 108 8.52 1.99 -3.61
N VAL A 109 9.67 1.43 -3.96
CA VAL A 109 9.82 0.54 -5.13
C VAL A 109 9.00 -0.75 -4.94
N ILE A 110 9.09 -1.38 -3.77
CA ILE A 110 8.33 -2.61 -3.47
C ILE A 110 6.83 -2.33 -3.43
N SER A 111 6.39 -1.26 -2.80
CA SER A 111 4.96 -0.92 -2.72
C SER A 111 4.41 -0.44 -4.06
N LEU A 112 5.15 0.36 -4.82
CA LEU A 112 4.74 0.76 -6.17
C LEU A 112 4.58 -0.45 -7.09
N SER A 113 5.52 -1.39 -7.06
CA SER A 113 5.44 -2.62 -7.87
C SER A 113 4.20 -3.45 -7.53
N TYR A 114 3.85 -3.53 -6.24
CA TYR A 114 2.62 -4.17 -5.79
C TYR A 114 1.37 -3.41 -6.25
N PHE A 115 1.31 -2.09 -6.06
CA PHE A 115 0.15 -1.30 -6.46
C PHE A 115 -0.09 -1.34 -7.98
N LEU A 116 0.96 -1.41 -8.79
CA LEU A 116 0.83 -1.62 -10.24
C LEU A 116 0.20 -2.99 -10.55
N TYR A 117 0.68 -4.05 -9.91
CA TYR A 117 0.10 -5.38 -10.03
C TYR A 117 -1.36 -5.40 -9.57
N ASP A 118 -1.65 -4.91 -8.36
CA ASP A 118 -2.97 -4.97 -7.75
C ASP A 118 -3.98 -4.08 -8.50
N PHE A 119 -3.56 -2.94 -9.02
CA PHE A 119 -4.40 -2.10 -9.89
C PHE A 119 -4.85 -2.85 -11.15
N ILE A 120 -3.93 -3.62 -11.77
CA ILE A 120 -4.28 -4.47 -12.91
C ILE A 120 -5.31 -5.52 -12.48
N CYS A 121 -5.13 -6.18 -11.34
CA CYS A 121 -6.10 -7.13 -10.80
C CYS A 121 -7.46 -6.49 -10.55
N CYS A 122 -7.52 -5.28 -9.99
CA CYS A 122 -8.76 -4.55 -9.77
C CYS A 122 -9.54 -4.25 -11.07
N MET A 123 -8.84 -4.09 -12.20
CA MET A 123 -9.49 -3.88 -13.51
C MET A 123 -10.18 -5.16 -14.04
N PHE A 124 -9.77 -6.33 -13.55
CA PHE A 124 -10.40 -7.62 -13.90
C PHE A 124 -11.44 -8.07 -12.87
N ASP A 125 -11.62 -7.34 -11.77
CA ASP A 125 -12.66 -7.65 -10.79
C ASP A 125 -14.04 -7.35 -11.37
N VAL A 126 -14.96 -8.29 -11.21
CA VAL A 126 -16.36 -8.17 -11.66
C VAL A 126 -17.09 -7.04 -10.91
N THR A 127 -16.65 -6.71 -9.71
CA THR A 127 -17.20 -5.65 -8.85
C THR A 127 -16.29 -4.44 -8.79
N PHE A 128 -16.18 -3.72 -9.92
CA PHE A 128 -15.33 -2.54 -9.98
C PHE A 128 -15.77 -1.45 -8.98
N ASP A 129 -14.89 -1.13 -8.00
CA ASP A 129 -15.11 -0.03 -7.04
C ASP A 129 -14.26 1.19 -7.42
N TRP A 130 -14.92 2.28 -7.84
CA TRP A 130 -14.28 3.55 -8.18
C TRP A 130 -13.43 4.12 -7.05
N ALA A 131 -13.86 3.99 -5.78
CA ALA A 131 -13.09 4.50 -4.66
C ALA A 131 -11.77 3.73 -4.49
N ASN A 132 -11.79 2.41 -4.73
CA ASN A 132 -10.59 1.60 -4.75
C ASN A 132 -9.67 1.98 -5.93
N ALA A 133 -10.22 2.16 -7.13
CA ALA A 133 -9.46 2.59 -8.29
C ALA A 133 -8.78 3.95 -8.07
N PHE A 134 -9.49 4.94 -7.52
CA PHE A 134 -8.90 6.23 -7.14
C PHE A 134 -7.80 6.09 -6.09
N HIS A 135 -8.00 5.25 -5.08
CA HIS A 135 -6.98 4.96 -4.10
C HIS A 135 -5.69 4.45 -4.76
N HIS A 136 -5.79 3.46 -5.66
CA HIS A 136 -4.62 2.94 -6.39
C HIS A 136 -3.96 4.00 -7.28
N ILE A 137 -4.74 4.77 -8.02
CA ILE A 137 -4.20 5.84 -8.89
C ILE A 137 -3.38 6.84 -8.07
N PHE A 138 -3.90 7.34 -6.95
CA PHE A 138 -3.19 8.30 -6.11
C PHE A 138 -2.00 7.66 -5.39
N SER A 139 -2.07 6.40 -5.00
CA SER A 139 -0.95 5.67 -4.40
C SER A 139 0.19 5.49 -5.41
N ILE A 140 -0.13 5.00 -6.62
CA ILE A 140 0.84 4.86 -7.73
C ILE A 140 1.47 6.21 -8.07
N ALA A 141 0.65 7.24 -8.26
CA ALA A 141 1.14 8.58 -8.59
C ALA A 141 2.03 9.16 -7.49
N GLY A 142 1.66 8.98 -6.21
CA GLY A 142 2.44 9.44 -5.07
C GLY A 142 3.81 8.77 -4.99
N PHE A 143 3.88 7.44 -5.06
CA PHE A 143 5.16 6.72 -5.02
C PHE A 143 6.02 6.98 -6.26
N ALA A 144 5.41 7.01 -7.46
CA ALA A 144 6.12 7.38 -8.67
C ALA A 144 6.71 8.79 -8.56
N PHE A 145 5.94 9.77 -8.05
CA PHE A 145 6.43 11.11 -7.80
C PHE A 145 7.59 11.13 -6.79
N GLY A 146 7.48 10.40 -5.68
CA GLY A 146 8.54 10.29 -4.68
C GLY A 146 9.84 9.75 -5.27
N LEU A 147 9.77 8.71 -6.10
CA LEU A 147 10.93 8.13 -6.79
C LEU A 147 11.50 9.08 -7.86
N ILE A 148 10.65 9.72 -8.68
CA ILE A 148 11.08 10.63 -9.74
C ILE A 148 11.70 11.91 -9.17
N SER A 149 11.11 12.46 -8.11
CA SER A 149 11.59 13.70 -7.50
C SER A 149 12.78 13.50 -6.55
N GLY A 150 13.02 12.27 -6.07
CA GLY A 150 14.01 11.97 -5.03
C GLY A 150 13.67 12.58 -3.66
N ARG A 151 12.38 12.88 -3.41
CA ARG A 151 11.91 13.62 -2.23
C ARG A 151 10.59 13.03 -1.70
N CYS A 152 10.19 13.50 -0.53
CA CYS A 152 8.90 13.21 0.10
C CYS A 152 8.78 11.80 0.70
N GLY A 153 9.90 11.13 0.94
CA GLY A 153 9.89 9.77 1.49
C GLY A 153 9.22 9.68 2.86
N GLU A 154 9.37 10.69 3.71
CA GLU A 154 8.83 10.64 5.09
C GLU A 154 7.30 10.63 5.10
N GLU A 155 6.65 11.59 4.42
CA GLU A 155 5.19 11.63 4.33
C GLU A 155 4.61 10.44 3.57
N LEU A 156 5.30 9.95 2.53
CA LEU A 156 4.86 8.77 1.78
C LEU A 156 4.94 7.50 2.63
N MET A 157 5.97 7.35 3.46
CA MET A 157 6.10 6.23 4.40
C MET A 157 5.08 6.32 5.54
N ALA A 158 4.84 7.52 6.08
CA ALA A 158 3.79 7.74 7.07
C ALA A 158 2.40 7.38 6.51
N CYS A 159 2.10 7.83 5.30
CA CYS A 159 0.87 7.49 4.59
C CYS A 159 0.76 5.97 4.35
N LEU A 160 1.81 5.33 3.82
CA LEU A 160 1.85 3.87 3.60
C LEU A 160 1.58 3.11 4.90
N TRP A 161 2.30 3.44 5.97
CA TRP A 161 2.15 2.77 7.26
C TRP A 161 0.73 2.88 7.81
N LEU A 162 0.12 4.08 7.75
CA LEU A 162 -1.24 4.32 8.24
C LEU A 162 -2.29 3.60 7.39
N VAL A 163 -2.13 3.61 6.07
CA VAL A 163 -3.07 2.97 5.15
C VAL A 163 -3.00 1.46 5.28
N GLU A 164 -1.80 0.89 5.38
CA GLU A 164 -1.62 -0.55 5.47
C GLU A 164 -1.96 -1.14 6.85
N LEU A 165 -1.95 -0.36 7.93
CA LEU A 165 -2.17 -0.85 9.30
C LEU A 165 -3.53 -1.55 9.48
N SER A 166 -4.57 -1.12 8.77
CA SER A 166 -5.91 -1.72 8.84
C SER A 166 -6.14 -2.85 7.84
N ASN A 167 -5.32 -2.94 6.79
CA ASN A 167 -5.53 -3.84 5.65
C ASN A 167 -5.42 -5.33 6.01
N PRO A 168 -4.56 -5.79 6.96
CA PRO A 168 -4.55 -7.21 7.35
C PRO A 168 -5.92 -7.69 7.82
N PHE A 169 -6.59 -6.88 8.62
CA PHE A 169 -7.92 -7.21 9.16
C PHE A 169 -9.00 -7.08 8.10
N MET A 170 -8.89 -6.10 7.19
CA MET A 170 -9.80 -5.94 6.07
C MET A 170 -9.77 -7.17 5.15
N HIS A 171 -8.59 -7.60 4.71
CA HIS A 171 -8.44 -8.77 3.86
C HIS A 171 -8.90 -10.05 4.56
N ALA A 172 -8.47 -10.27 5.82
CA ALA A 172 -8.91 -11.41 6.59
C ALA A 172 -10.44 -11.49 6.73
N ARG A 173 -11.10 -10.34 6.98
CA ARG A 173 -12.55 -10.22 7.06
C ARG A 173 -13.25 -10.64 5.77
N GLU A 174 -12.80 -10.16 4.62
CA GLU A 174 -13.41 -10.50 3.33
C GLU A 174 -13.14 -11.97 2.95
N MET A 175 -11.94 -12.47 3.24
CA MET A 175 -11.62 -13.90 3.05
C MET A 175 -12.49 -14.82 3.93
N LEU A 176 -12.70 -14.46 5.21
CA LEU A 176 -13.59 -15.20 6.11
C LEU A 176 -15.05 -15.19 5.63
N ARG A 177 -15.49 -14.08 5.00
CA ARG A 177 -16.83 -13.98 4.43
C ARG A 177 -17.01 -14.88 3.21
N GLU A 178 -16.03 -14.93 2.32
CA GLU A 178 -16.09 -15.80 1.14
C GLU A 178 -16.11 -17.28 1.53
N LEU A 179 -15.42 -17.64 2.63
CA LEU A 179 -15.42 -19.01 3.17
C LEU A 179 -16.67 -19.35 3.99
N ASP A 180 -17.70 -18.49 4.03
CA ASP A 180 -18.89 -18.64 4.86
C ASP A 180 -18.54 -18.98 6.32
N ALA A 181 -17.45 -18.39 6.83
CA ALA A 181 -16.98 -18.67 8.18
C ALA A 181 -18.07 -18.34 9.21
N PRO A 182 -18.32 -19.24 10.18
CA PRO A 182 -19.37 -19.06 11.16
C PRO A 182 -19.16 -17.79 11.99
N LYS A 183 -20.24 -17.16 12.43
CA LYS A 183 -20.20 -16.04 13.39
C LYS A 183 -19.61 -16.56 14.70
N SER A 184 -18.35 -16.26 14.94
CA SER A 184 -17.54 -16.74 16.04
C SER A 184 -16.84 -15.59 16.76
N ALA A 185 -16.19 -15.87 17.86
CA ALA A 185 -15.33 -14.89 18.53
C ALA A 185 -14.20 -14.41 17.62
N LEU A 186 -13.68 -15.28 16.73
CA LEU A 186 -12.64 -14.92 15.77
C LEU A 186 -13.14 -13.91 14.72
N THR A 187 -14.28 -14.18 14.08
CA THR A 187 -14.85 -13.25 13.08
C THR A 187 -15.18 -11.89 13.70
N PHE A 188 -15.71 -11.90 14.93
CA PHE A 188 -15.96 -10.68 15.68
C PHE A 188 -14.66 -9.93 16.02
N ALA A 189 -13.62 -10.63 16.46
CA ALA A 189 -12.32 -10.01 16.77
C ALA A 189 -11.68 -9.37 15.53
N VAL A 190 -11.76 -10.01 14.36
CA VAL A 190 -11.26 -9.47 13.08
C VAL A 190 -12.05 -8.21 12.66
N ASP A 191 -13.39 -8.24 12.76
CA ASP A 191 -14.24 -7.08 12.47
C ASP A 191 -13.91 -5.90 13.40
N LEU A 192 -13.73 -6.18 14.70
CA LEU A 192 -13.40 -5.16 15.69
C LEU A 192 -11.98 -4.59 15.47
N ALA A 193 -11.00 -5.46 15.21
CA ALA A 193 -9.63 -5.05 14.93
C ALA A 193 -9.56 -4.18 13.66
N PHE A 194 -10.32 -4.53 12.61
CA PHE A 194 -10.45 -3.68 11.42
C PHE A 194 -11.03 -2.30 11.77
N LEU A 195 -12.14 -2.26 12.50
CA LEU A 195 -12.80 -1.01 12.86
C LEU A 195 -11.89 -0.10 13.69
N ILE A 196 -11.23 -0.66 14.71
CA ILE A 196 -10.34 0.11 15.60
C ILE A 196 -9.11 0.61 14.83
N SER A 197 -8.40 -0.29 14.12
CA SER A 197 -7.19 0.09 13.38
C SER A 197 -7.48 1.10 12.28
N PHE A 198 -8.57 0.92 11.52
CA PHE A 198 -9.00 1.88 10.50
C PHE A 198 -9.32 3.24 11.11
N THR A 199 -10.10 3.28 12.20
CA THR A 199 -10.47 4.53 12.86
C THR A 199 -9.25 5.27 13.38
N ILE A 200 -8.37 4.59 14.11
CA ILE A 200 -7.17 5.22 14.68
C ILE A 200 -6.24 5.70 13.56
N ALA A 201 -5.88 4.80 12.63
CA ALA A 201 -4.88 5.12 11.62
C ALA A 201 -5.38 6.17 10.63
N ARG A 202 -6.59 6.00 10.09
CA ARG A 202 -7.05 6.83 8.97
C ARG A 202 -7.92 8.02 9.38
N MET A 203 -8.61 7.96 10.54
CA MET A 203 -9.51 9.04 10.97
C MET A 203 -8.95 9.89 12.11
N VAL A 204 -7.99 9.37 12.88
CA VAL A 204 -7.33 10.15 13.95
C VAL A 204 -5.96 10.62 13.50
N VAL A 205 -5.07 9.70 13.13
CA VAL A 205 -3.67 10.05 12.77
C VAL A 205 -3.57 10.54 11.31
N GLY A 206 -4.34 9.96 10.39
CA GLY A 206 -4.34 10.34 8.97
C GLY A 206 -4.55 11.83 8.71
N PRO A 207 -5.57 12.49 9.31
CA PRO A 207 -5.75 13.94 9.20
C PRO A 207 -4.56 14.76 9.69
N VAL A 208 -3.85 14.31 10.74
CA VAL A 208 -2.66 14.98 11.25
C VAL A 208 -1.52 14.92 10.23
N VAL A 209 -1.25 13.73 9.65
CA VAL A 209 -0.25 13.56 8.59
C VAL A 209 -0.63 14.37 7.36
N THR A 210 -1.90 14.31 6.92
CA THR A 210 -2.39 15.10 5.79
C THR A 210 -2.22 16.60 6.01
N TRP A 211 -2.58 17.09 7.18
CA TRP A 211 -2.42 18.51 7.56
C TRP A 211 -0.97 18.95 7.49
N ASN A 212 -0.06 18.20 8.13
CA ASN A 212 1.37 18.51 8.08
C ASN A 212 1.95 18.45 6.65
N THR A 213 1.49 17.53 5.80
CA THR A 213 1.86 17.49 4.40
C THR A 213 1.40 18.77 3.67
N VAL A 214 0.17 19.22 3.92
CA VAL A 214 -0.42 20.39 3.23
C VAL A 214 0.24 21.69 3.64
N ILE A 215 0.51 21.92 4.93
CA ILE A 215 1.14 23.15 5.41
C ILE A 215 2.67 23.13 5.25
N GLY A 216 3.27 21.95 5.13
CA GLY A 216 4.72 21.75 5.02
C GLY A 216 5.30 22.13 3.66
N THR A 217 6.56 21.75 3.45
CA THR A 217 7.34 22.06 2.24
C THR A 217 7.13 21.06 1.10
N SER A 218 6.21 20.10 1.27
CA SER A 218 5.90 19.10 0.25
C SER A 218 5.38 19.74 -1.05
N PRO A 219 5.76 19.21 -2.24
CA PRO A 219 5.26 19.68 -3.51
C PRO A 219 3.73 19.57 -3.64
N THR A 220 3.12 20.44 -4.46
CA THR A 220 1.66 20.49 -4.65
C THR A 220 1.06 19.13 -5.05
N ALA A 221 1.76 18.36 -5.89
CA ALA A 221 1.29 17.03 -6.30
C ALA A 221 1.12 16.08 -5.10
N VAL A 222 2.06 16.09 -4.14
CA VAL A 222 2.00 15.27 -2.93
C VAL A 222 0.90 15.78 -1.99
N LYS A 223 0.72 17.10 -1.86
CA LYS A 223 -0.37 17.70 -1.09
C LYS A 223 -1.75 17.29 -1.62
N VAL A 224 -1.94 17.34 -2.93
CA VAL A 224 -3.18 16.89 -3.59
C VAL A 224 -3.40 15.40 -3.36
N GLY A 225 -2.35 14.57 -3.53
CA GLY A 225 -2.42 13.14 -3.26
C GLY A 225 -2.81 12.81 -1.81
N ALA A 226 -2.21 13.49 -0.84
CA ALA A 226 -2.53 13.31 0.58
C ALA A 226 -4.00 13.63 0.90
N VAL A 227 -4.50 14.76 0.38
CA VAL A 227 -5.92 15.14 0.53
C VAL A 227 -6.85 14.12 -0.16
N ALA A 228 -6.49 13.65 -1.35
CA ALA A 228 -7.29 12.66 -2.08
C ALA A 228 -7.37 11.32 -1.33
N ILE A 229 -6.25 10.79 -0.82
CA ILE A 229 -6.22 9.57 -0.01
C ILE A 229 -7.03 9.73 1.27
N GLN A 230 -6.93 10.90 1.94
CA GLN A 230 -7.73 11.18 3.13
C GLN A 230 -9.23 11.25 2.81
N ALA A 231 -9.62 11.84 1.69
CA ALA A 231 -11.01 11.91 1.23
C ALA A 231 -11.58 10.50 0.95
N VAL A 232 -10.84 9.64 0.26
CA VAL A 232 -11.22 8.23 0.02
C VAL A 232 -11.37 7.48 1.35
N SER A 233 -10.45 7.67 2.30
CA SER A 233 -10.53 7.07 3.63
C SER A 233 -11.78 7.51 4.38
N THR A 234 -12.11 8.80 4.32
CA THR A 234 -13.33 9.36 4.94
C THR A 234 -14.60 8.80 4.29
N PHE A 235 -14.60 8.65 2.96
CA PHE A 235 -15.70 8.03 2.23
C PHE A 235 -15.93 6.57 2.68
N TRP A 236 -14.88 5.76 2.78
CA TRP A 236 -15.00 4.39 3.29
C TRP A 236 -15.45 4.34 4.75
N PHE A 237 -14.95 5.26 5.59
CA PHE A 237 -15.39 5.35 6.97
C PHE A 237 -16.89 5.64 7.09
N SER A 238 -17.43 6.52 6.23
CA SER A 238 -18.87 6.78 6.18
C SER A 238 -19.70 5.54 5.84
N LYS A 239 -19.21 4.69 4.93
CA LYS A 239 -19.83 3.37 4.62
C LYS A 239 -19.81 2.45 5.85
N ILE A 240 -18.68 2.38 6.57
CA ILE A 240 -18.55 1.58 7.81
C ILE A 240 -19.56 2.06 8.86
N LEU A 241 -19.63 3.36 9.11
CA LEU A 241 -20.58 3.94 10.07
C LEU A 241 -22.03 3.64 9.70
N ASN A 242 -22.39 3.75 8.43
CA ASN A 242 -23.72 3.43 7.95
C ASN A 242 -24.11 1.96 8.22
N VAL A 243 -23.18 1.02 8.08
CA VAL A 243 -23.42 -0.38 8.42
C VAL A 243 -23.68 -0.52 9.93
N ILE A 244 -22.84 0.09 10.77
CA ILE A 244 -22.98 0.03 12.24
C ILE A 244 -24.34 0.62 12.67
N VAL A 245 -24.73 1.78 12.15
CA VAL A 245 -26.01 2.43 12.47
C VAL A 245 -27.19 1.53 12.08
N ARG A 246 -27.13 0.88 10.89
CA ARG A 246 -28.18 -0.07 10.47
C ARG A 246 -28.28 -1.26 11.43
N MET A 247 -27.17 -1.82 11.84
CA MET A 247 -27.14 -2.96 12.80
C MET A 247 -27.74 -2.58 14.16
N ILE A 248 -27.44 -1.37 14.66
CA ILE A 248 -28.02 -0.88 15.92
C ILE A 248 -29.53 -0.67 15.80
N ARG A 249 -30.01 -0.11 14.68
CA ARG A 249 -31.45 0.14 14.45
C ARG A 249 -32.27 -1.14 14.26
N GLN A 250 -31.64 -2.22 13.77
CA GLN A 250 -32.31 -3.50 13.49
C GLN A 250 -32.33 -4.43 14.72
N LYS A 251 -31.74 -4.05 15.87
CA LYS A 251 -31.92 -4.86 17.10
C LYS A 251 -33.40 -4.89 17.45
N PRO A 252 -34.02 -6.10 17.58
CA PRO A 252 -35.42 -6.21 17.95
C PRO A 252 -35.61 -5.51 19.30
N LYS A 253 -36.67 -4.70 19.41
CA LYS A 253 -37.16 -4.20 20.71
C LYS A 253 -37.38 -5.46 21.55
N ARG A 254 -36.59 -5.63 22.62
CA ARG A 254 -36.87 -6.67 23.60
C ARG A 254 -38.27 -6.39 24.14
N SER A 255 -39.22 -7.27 23.78
CA SER A 255 -40.53 -7.35 24.39
C SER A 255 -40.41 -7.84 25.82
#